data_846b115a3c42ce75780b10eba0ae1fe9
#
_entry.id   846b115a3c42ce75780b10eba0ae1fe9
#
_cell.length_a   1.000
_cell.length_b   1.000
_cell.length_c   1.000
_cell.angle_alpha   90.00
_cell.angle_beta   90.00
_cell.angle_gamma   90.00
#
_symmetry.space_group_name_H-M   'P 1'
#
loop_
_entity.id
_entity.type
_entity.pdbx_description
1 polymer ?
#
loop_
_entity_poly.entity_id
_entity_poly.type
_entity_poly.pdbx_seq_one_letter_code
_entity_poly.pdbx_strand_id
1 'polypeptide(L)'
;MKRSRSLMTAGVTILIALGAGQYMASGTAQSTAAMTPVPAISTPASLRLAAATPLAGYERSPASPAALLPAAATPDQTWSQSPAMQMEGGTEDCTAVLDVFTGAKATLSVTLTAPCAANQTVVLRHAGLAVTYQTTASGALFADIPALDAEGMVTVRLQDGQELSGASPVPEVASINRLVVQGMADDRFSLQSDLPRLTLGEAVGPVPLLAEVATWPTGQAPTLAIEAAVNGATCGRELLGEVILSEAGQITRNDLTFAMPECDGEDGFVALNNPLPDMKLAATE
;
A
#
# COMPACT_ATOMS: atom_id res chain seq x y z
N MET A 1 31.85 54.83 28.47
CA MET A 1 30.64 54.20 27.95
C MET A 1 30.82 52.78 27.38
N LYS A 2 32.00 52.26 26.95
CA LYS A 2 32.20 50.90 26.45
C LYS A 2 32.17 49.79 27.53
N ARG A 3 32.56 50.04 28.76
CA ARG A 3 32.58 49.04 29.85
C ARG A 3 31.18 48.65 30.38
N SER A 4 30.20 49.55 30.33
CA SER A 4 28.82 49.28 30.78
C SER A 4 28.05 48.33 29.83
N ARG A 5 28.31 48.37 28.52
CA ARG A 5 27.66 47.49 27.54
C ARG A 5 28.16 46.05 27.63
N SER A 6 29.44 45.85 27.96
CA SER A 6 30.02 44.50 28.09
C SER A 6 29.50 43.76 29.32
N LEU A 7 29.19 44.46 30.41
CA LEU A 7 28.62 43.88 31.62
C LEU A 7 27.14 43.48 31.45
N MET A 8 26.37 44.24 30.67
CA MET A 8 24.97 43.86 30.36
C MET A 8 24.88 42.60 29.49
N THR A 9 25.79 42.45 28.51
CA THR A 9 25.78 41.26 27.62
C THR A 9 26.17 39.98 28.38
N ALA A 10 27.11 40.09 29.34
CA ALA A 10 27.50 38.94 30.17
C ALA A 10 26.37 38.50 31.14
N GLY A 11 25.60 39.47 31.68
CA GLY A 11 24.48 39.17 32.57
C GLY A 11 23.30 38.44 31.89
N VAL A 12 22.99 38.82 30.67
CA VAL A 12 21.90 38.20 29.91
C VAL A 12 22.23 36.76 29.48
N THR A 13 23.48 36.49 29.08
CA THR A 13 23.90 35.12 28.71
C THR A 13 23.92 34.17 29.91
N ILE A 14 24.29 34.64 31.11
CA ILE A 14 24.25 33.80 32.31
C ILE A 14 22.80 33.46 32.73
N LEU A 15 21.86 34.40 32.60
CA LEU A 15 20.46 34.17 32.95
C LEU A 15 19.78 33.15 31.96
N ILE A 16 20.13 33.19 30.69
CA ILE A 16 19.62 32.22 29.70
C ILE A 16 20.17 30.81 29.98
N ALA A 17 21.45 30.69 30.33
CA ALA A 17 22.06 29.40 30.67
C ALA A 17 21.48 28.76 31.94
N LEU A 18 21.14 29.57 32.97
CA LEU A 18 20.50 29.07 34.19
C LEU A 18 19.02 28.69 33.96
N GLY A 19 18.30 29.37 33.05
CA GLY A 19 16.91 29.04 32.68
C GLY A 19 16.82 27.71 31.97
N ALA A 20 17.70 27.43 31.01
CA ALA A 20 17.72 26.18 30.29
C ALA A 20 18.10 24.96 31.17
N GLY A 21 18.99 25.12 32.13
CA GLY A 21 19.38 24.08 33.07
C GLY A 21 18.26 23.66 34.03
N GLN A 22 17.40 24.56 34.44
CA GLN A 22 16.25 24.27 35.31
C GLN A 22 15.13 23.55 34.56
N TYR A 23 14.97 23.84 33.29
CA TYR A 23 13.92 23.17 32.47
C TYR A 23 14.25 21.69 32.20
N MET A 24 15.52 21.33 32.05
CA MET A 24 15.93 19.94 31.88
C MET A 24 15.95 19.11 33.19
N ALA A 25 16.06 19.76 34.35
CA ALA A 25 16.09 19.05 35.64
C ALA A 25 14.70 18.68 36.19
N SER A 26 13.61 19.24 35.65
CA SER A 26 12.24 18.96 36.10
C SER A 26 11.54 17.84 35.29
N GLY A 27 12.22 17.22 34.32
CA GLY A 27 11.63 16.19 33.42
C GLY A 27 11.77 14.73 33.89
N THR A 28 12.46 14.43 35.02
CA THR A 28 12.61 13.05 35.51
C THR A 28 11.76 12.78 36.75
N ALA A 29 10.43 12.88 36.63
CA ALA A 29 9.53 12.24 37.56
C ALA A 29 9.30 10.82 37.12
N GLN A 30 10.04 9.87 37.72
CA GLN A 30 9.78 8.44 37.60
C GLN A 30 8.39 8.12 38.19
N SER A 31 7.41 7.88 37.32
CA SER A 31 6.15 7.26 37.72
C SER A 31 6.41 5.79 37.97
N THR A 32 6.59 5.39 39.23
CA THR A 32 6.47 4.00 39.67
C THR A 32 4.99 3.59 39.54
N ALA A 33 4.60 3.03 38.38
CA ALA A 33 3.28 2.42 38.23
C ALA A 33 3.26 1.12 39.04
N ALA A 34 2.40 1.08 40.06
CA ALA A 34 2.10 -0.13 40.81
C ALA A 34 1.47 -1.16 39.88
N MET A 35 2.08 -2.34 39.76
CA MET A 35 1.51 -3.49 39.05
C MET A 35 0.25 -3.96 39.80
N THR A 36 -0.93 -3.73 39.24
CA THR A 36 -2.15 -4.42 39.60
C THR A 36 -2.16 -5.80 38.98
N PRO A 37 -2.43 -6.89 39.72
CA PRO A 37 -2.47 -8.22 39.13
C PRO A 37 -3.68 -8.35 38.18
N VAL A 38 -3.39 -8.79 36.95
CA VAL A 38 -4.37 -9.11 35.93
C VAL A 38 -5.15 -10.36 36.35
N PRO A 39 -6.51 -10.37 36.35
CA PRO A 39 -7.27 -11.59 36.63
C PRO A 39 -7.06 -12.62 35.51
N ALA A 40 -6.84 -13.89 35.92
CA ALA A 40 -6.66 -15.02 35.03
C ALA A 40 -7.83 -15.16 34.05
N ILE A 41 -7.52 -15.18 32.75
CA ILE A 41 -8.48 -15.42 31.68
C ILE A 41 -8.87 -16.89 31.73
N SER A 42 -10.17 -17.13 31.94
CA SER A 42 -10.79 -18.45 31.88
C SER A 42 -10.63 -19.04 30.47
N THR A 43 -10.15 -20.28 30.42
CA THR A 43 -10.02 -21.10 29.21
C THR A 43 -11.33 -21.11 28.40
N PRO A 44 -11.35 -20.81 27.10
CA PRO A 44 -12.55 -20.98 26.29
C PRO A 44 -12.88 -22.47 26.12
N ALA A 45 -14.17 -22.77 26.29
CA ALA A 45 -14.73 -24.11 26.11
C ALA A 45 -14.46 -24.63 24.70
N SER A 46 -14.02 -25.89 24.64
CA SER A 46 -13.77 -26.64 23.41
C SER A 46 -14.96 -26.59 22.47
N LEU A 47 -14.82 -25.94 21.32
CA LEU A 47 -15.76 -26.05 20.22
C LEU A 47 -15.70 -27.49 19.68
N ARG A 48 -16.77 -28.25 19.90
CA ARG A 48 -16.97 -29.55 19.25
C ARG A 48 -17.16 -29.33 17.76
N LEU A 49 -16.22 -29.83 16.97
CA LEU A 49 -16.35 -29.94 15.51
C LEU A 49 -17.55 -30.86 15.23
N ALA A 50 -18.60 -30.31 14.66
CA ALA A 50 -19.71 -31.13 14.13
C ALA A 50 -19.19 -31.92 12.94
N ALA A 51 -19.34 -33.24 12.99
CA ALA A 51 -18.96 -34.16 11.92
C ALA A 51 -19.75 -33.77 10.64
N ALA A 52 -19.00 -33.55 9.57
CA ALA A 52 -19.58 -33.38 8.25
C ALA A 52 -20.23 -34.68 7.80
N THR A 53 -21.52 -34.64 7.53
CA THR A 53 -22.27 -35.72 6.86
C THR A 53 -21.71 -35.88 5.43
N PRO A 54 -21.41 -37.10 4.98
CA PRO A 54 -21.00 -37.32 3.60
C PRO A 54 -22.21 -37.10 2.67
N LEU A 55 -22.04 -36.18 1.69
CA LEU A 55 -22.98 -36.01 0.58
C LEU A 55 -23.04 -37.30 -0.23
N ALA A 56 -24.23 -37.85 -0.34
CA ALA A 56 -24.56 -39.04 -1.09
C ALA A 56 -24.22 -38.86 -2.60
N GLY A 57 -23.78 -39.97 -3.18
CA GLY A 57 -23.31 -40.22 -4.50
C GLY A 57 -23.94 -39.43 -5.66
N TYR A 58 -23.00 -38.88 -6.43
CA TYR A 58 -23.27 -38.53 -7.82
C TYR A 58 -23.28 -39.85 -8.64
N GLU A 59 -24.46 -40.32 -9.00
CA GLU A 59 -24.62 -41.43 -9.95
C GLU A 59 -24.12 -40.96 -11.34
N ARG A 60 -23.10 -41.69 -11.80
CA ARG A 60 -22.55 -41.55 -13.14
C ARG A 60 -23.57 -42.08 -14.15
N SER A 61 -24.17 -41.19 -14.96
CA SER A 61 -25.00 -41.58 -16.10
C SER A 61 -24.24 -42.51 -17.05
N PRO A 62 -24.87 -43.60 -17.53
CA PRO A 62 -24.22 -44.51 -18.48
C PRO A 62 -23.98 -43.81 -19.82
N ALA A 63 -22.79 -44.00 -20.37
CA ALA A 63 -22.40 -43.51 -21.67
C ALA A 63 -23.32 -44.12 -22.77
N SER A 64 -23.92 -43.27 -23.59
CA SER A 64 -24.58 -43.67 -24.81
C SER A 64 -23.60 -44.33 -25.79
N PRO A 65 -23.99 -45.43 -26.47
CA PRO A 65 -23.14 -46.04 -27.47
C PRO A 65 -22.96 -45.12 -28.68
N ALA A 66 -21.71 -44.97 -29.11
CA ALA A 66 -21.35 -44.24 -30.32
C ALA A 66 -21.99 -44.89 -31.54
N ALA A 67 -22.87 -44.16 -32.24
CA ALA A 67 -23.37 -44.54 -33.55
C ALA A 67 -22.21 -44.43 -34.56
N LEU A 68 -21.92 -45.58 -35.21
CA LEU A 68 -21.00 -45.66 -36.35
C LEU A 68 -21.62 -44.88 -37.54
N LEU A 69 -21.04 -43.76 -37.90
CA LEU A 69 -21.33 -43.04 -39.13
C LEU A 69 -20.61 -43.73 -40.29
N PRO A 70 -21.27 -43.91 -41.43
CA PRO A 70 -20.64 -44.51 -42.60
C PRO A 70 -19.59 -43.60 -43.21
N ALA A 71 -18.47 -44.18 -43.63
CA ALA A 71 -17.41 -43.51 -44.32
C ALA A 71 -17.90 -42.81 -45.57
N ALA A 72 -17.96 -41.51 -45.61
CA ALA A 72 -18.21 -40.72 -46.79
C ALA A 72 -16.89 -40.55 -47.56
N ALA A 73 -17.02 -40.78 -48.89
CA ALA A 73 -15.95 -40.71 -49.88
C ALA A 73 -15.23 -39.39 -49.85
N THR A 74 -13.91 -39.43 -49.94
CA THR A 74 -13.01 -38.29 -50.12
C THR A 74 -13.30 -37.60 -51.47
N PRO A 75 -13.67 -36.29 -51.44
CA PRO A 75 -13.51 -35.50 -52.68
C PRO A 75 -12.05 -35.01 -52.70
N ASP A 76 -11.46 -35.23 -53.86
CA ASP A 76 -10.14 -34.72 -54.25
C ASP A 76 -10.14 -33.18 -54.17
N GLN A 77 -9.69 -32.63 -53.04
CA GLN A 77 -9.53 -31.18 -52.88
C GLN A 77 -8.10 -30.84 -53.25
N THR A 78 -7.92 -30.42 -54.51
CA THR A 78 -6.80 -29.59 -54.91
C THR A 78 -6.75 -28.36 -54.05
N TRP A 79 -5.86 -28.35 -53.07
CA TRP A 79 -5.57 -27.14 -52.27
C TRP A 79 -4.94 -26.11 -53.19
N SER A 80 -5.74 -25.18 -53.74
CA SER A 80 -5.23 -23.94 -54.27
C SER A 80 -4.42 -23.29 -53.14
N GLN A 81 -3.14 -23.18 -53.35
CA GLN A 81 -2.27 -22.37 -52.50
C GLN A 81 -2.83 -20.94 -52.51
N SER A 82 -3.55 -20.58 -51.44
CA SER A 82 -3.80 -19.17 -51.15
C SER A 82 -2.47 -18.47 -51.10
N PRO A 83 -2.31 -17.32 -51.75
CA PRO A 83 -1.10 -16.55 -51.60
C PRO A 83 -0.87 -16.33 -50.12
N ALA A 84 0.33 -16.70 -49.62
CA ALA A 84 0.74 -16.36 -48.28
C ALA A 84 0.49 -14.85 -48.14
N MET A 85 -0.45 -14.46 -47.27
CA MET A 85 -0.50 -13.10 -46.81
C MET A 85 0.86 -12.86 -46.18
N GLN A 86 1.73 -12.13 -46.89
CA GLN A 86 2.84 -11.47 -46.29
C GLN A 86 2.21 -10.56 -45.23
N MET A 87 2.28 -10.99 -43.97
CA MET A 87 2.17 -10.05 -42.87
C MET A 87 3.31 -9.05 -43.09
N GLU A 88 2.97 -7.92 -43.74
CA GLU A 88 3.76 -6.72 -43.62
C GLU A 88 3.91 -6.53 -42.11
N GLY A 89 5.14 -6.71 -41.61
CA GLY A 89 5.49 -6.38 -40.25
C GLY A 89 5.27 -4.87 -40.11
N GLY A 90 4.02 -4.53 -39.74
CA GLY A 90 3.73 -3.19 -39.26
C GLY A 90 4.69 -2.97 -38.10
N THR A 91 5.47 -1.90 -38.14
CA THR A 91 6.18 -1.40 -36.98
C THR A 91 5.10 -1.23 -35.92
N GLU A 92 5.07 -2.13 -34.91
CA GLU A 92 4.14 -1.99 -33.79
C GLU A 92 4.36 -0.59 -33.22
N ASP A 93 3.29 0.19 -33.18
CA ASP A 93 3.33 1.53 -32.60
C ASP A 93 3.49 1.38 -31.08
N CYS A 94 4.69 1.63 -30.58
CA CYS A 94 5.04 1.55 -29.16
C CYS A 94 4.59 2.77 -28.36
N THR A 95 3.76 3.65 -28.92
CA THR A 95 3.26 4.83 -28.22
C THR A 95 2.50 4.41 -26.96
N ALA A 96 3.02 4.77 -25.81
CA ALA A 96 2.35 4.54 -24.53
C ALA A 96 1.41 5.71 -24.19
N VAL A 97 0.21 5.39 -23.71
CA VAL A 97 -0.82 6.36 -23.32
C VAL A 97 -1.30 6.08 -21.91
N LEU A 98 -1.46 7.13 -21.11
CA LEU A 98 -2.01 7.08 -19.75
C LEU A 98 -3.26 7.95 -19.68
N ASP A 99 -4.39 7.33 -19.34
CA ASP A 99 -5.65 7.99 -19.07
C ASP A 99 -5.97 7.90 -17.58
N VAL A 100 -6.43 9.00 -16.98
CA VAL A 100 -6.81 9.09 -15.57
C VAL A 100 -8.20 9.72 -15.49
N PHE A 101 -9.10 9.04 -14.77
CA PHE A 101 -10.49 9.50 -14.59
C PHE A 101 -10.86 9.50 -13.11
N THR A 102 -11.66 10.48 -12.69
CA THR A 102 -12.25 10.50 -11.35
C THR A 102 -13.36 9.47 -11.26
N GLY A 103 -13.24 8.56 -10.28
CA GLY A 103 -14.22 7.54 -9.93
C GLY A 103 -15.03 7.92 -8.68
N ALA A 104 -15.97 7.06 -8.32
CA ALA A 104 -16.78 7.24 -7.11
C ALA A 104 -15.93 7.18 -5.83
N LYS A 105 -16.41 7.80 -4.73
CA LYS A 105 -15.75 7.81 -3.42
C LYS A 105 -14.32 8.38 -3.45
N ALA A 106 -14.11 9.41 -4.26
CA ALA A 106 -12.81 10.04 -4.46
C ALA A 106 -11.71 9.03 -4.85
N THR A 107 -11.95 8.20 -5.85
CA THR A 107 -10.95 7.32 -6.45
C THR A 107 -10.48 7.87 -7.79
N LEU A 108 -9.31 7.45 -8.23
CA LEU A 108 -8.76 7.68 -9.56
C LEU A 108 -8.68 6.33 -10.28
N SER A 109 -9.41 6.21 -11.38
CA SER A 109 -9.31 5.07 -12.30
C SER A 109 -8.23 5.35 -13.33
N VAL A 110 -7.18 4.53 -13.31
CA VAL A 110 -5.98 4.66 -14.13
C VAL A 110 -5.98 3.59 -15.19
N THR A 111 -5.85 3.99 -16.45
CA THR A 111 -5.70 3.09 -17.60
C THR A 111 -4.41 3.41 -18.32
N LEU A 112 -3.48 2.46 -18.34
CA LEU A 112 -2.28 2.53 -19.15
C LEU A 112 -2.44 1.61 -20.37
N THR A 113 -2.08 2.10 -21.54
CA THR A 113 -1.92 1.32 -22.77
C THR A 113 -0.48 1.52 -23.25
N ALA A 114 0.35 0.49 -23.16
CA ALA A 114 1.76 0.51 -23.54
C ALA A 114 2.10 -0.81 -24.29
N PRO A 115 1.81 -0.91 -25.60
CA PRO A 115 1.87 -2.18 -26.34
C PRO A 115 3.24 -2.87 -26.28
N CYS A 116 4.31 -2.10 -26.23
CA CYS A 116 5.69 -2.63 -26.13
C CYS A 116 6.13 -2.94 -24.68
N ALA A 117 5.29 -2.69 -23.69
CA ALA A 117 5.55 -2.98 -22.28
C ALA A 117 4.72 -4.17 -21.76
N ALA A 118 4.56 -5.23 -22.57
CA ALA A 118 3.81 -6.44 -22.20
C ALA A 118 4.48 -7.19 -21.04
N ASN A 119 3.68 -7.60 -20.02
CA ASN A 119 4.14 -8.33 -18.83
C ASN A 119 5.30 -7.63 -18.09
N GLN A 120 5.40 -6.31 -18.16
CA GLN A 120 6.43 -5.53 -17.48
C GLN A 120 5.92 -5.00 -16.13
N THR A 121 6.86 -4.88 -15.20
CA THR A 121 6.62 -4.20 -13.93
C THR A 121 6.61 -2.69 -14.16
N VAL A 122 5.62 -2.02 -13.60
CA VAL A 122 5.48 -0.56 -13.62
C VAL A 122 5.28 -0.01 -12.22
N VAL A 123 5.71 1.22 -11.97
CA VAL A 123 5.48 1.91 -10.69
C VAL A 123 4.49 3.04 -10.92
N LEU A 124 3.36 2.96 -10.24
CA LEU A 124 2.33 4.00 -10.22
C LEU A 124 2.54 4.89 -9.00
N ARG A 125 2.47 6.20 -9.20
CA ARG A 125 2.65 7.22 -8.14
C ARG A 125 1.53 8.22 -8.14
N HIS A 126 1.10 8.63 -6.93
CA HIS A 126 0.10 9.68 -6.71
C HIS A 126 0.31 10.33 -5.34
N ALA A 127 0.57 11.63 -5.26
CA ALA A 127 0.65 12.41 -4.02
C ALA A 127 1.53 11.77 -2.90
N GLY A 128 2.66 11.12 -3.29
CA GLY A 128 3.57 10.40 -2.39
C GLY A 128 3.32 8.89 -2.34
N LEU A 129 2.11 8.41 -2.59
CA LEU A 129 1.85 6.98 -2.77
C LEU A 129 2.69 6.45 -3.93
N ALA A 130 3.32 5.29 -3.75
CA ALA A 130 4.05 4.56 -4.77
C ALA A 130 3.74 3.06 -4.66
N VAL A 131 3.22 2.46 -5.72
CA VAL A 131 2.85 1.04 -5.76
C VAL A 131 3.27 0.40 -7.08
N THR A 132 3.59 -0.88 -7.01
CA THR A 132 4.05 -1.65 -8.17
C THR A 132 2.91 -2.48 -8.73
N TYR A 133 2.80 -2.53 -10.05
CA TYR A 133 1.87 -3.38 -10.78
C TYR A 133 2.56 -4.08 -11.94
N GLN A 134 1.91 -5.10 -12.51
CA GLN A 134 2.34 -5.73 -13.74
C GLN A 134 1.33 -5.41 -14.87
N THR A 135 1.85 -5.04 -16.04
CA THR A 135 1.02 -4.90 -17.24
C THR A 135 0.58 -6.27 -17.76
N THR A 136 -0.54 -6.30 -18.44
CA THR A 136 -1.04 -7.49 -19.10
C THR A 136 -0.13 -7.93 -20.27
N ALA A 137 -0.43 -9.09 -20.87
CA ALA A 137 0.24 -9.56 -22.08
C ALA A 137 0.06 -8.62 -23.30
N SER A 138 -0.93 -7.73 -23.27
CA SER A 138 -1.12 -6.67 -24.28
C SER A 138 -0.50 -5.34 -23.90
N GLY A 139 0.23 -5.24 -22.77
CA GLY A 139 0.82 -4.01 -22.29
C GLY A 139 -0.19 -3.05 -21.63
N ALA A 140 -1.36 -3.54 -21.21
CA ALA A 140 -2.34 -2.71 -20.51
C ALA A 140 -2.23 -2.84 -18.99
N LEU A 141 -2.57 -1.76 -18.26
CA LEU A 141 -2.81 -1.78 -16.82
C LEU A 141 -4.13 -1.06 -16.53
N PHE A 142 -4.92 -1.64 -15.63
CA PHE A 142 -6.13 -1.04 -15.08
C PHE A 142 -6.00 -1.04 -13.56
N ALA A 143 -6.02 0.13 -12.94
CA ALA A 143 -5.90 0.25 -11.50
C ALA A 143 -6.83 1.34 -10.96
N ASP A 144 -7.51 1.05 -9.86
CA ASP A 144 -8.25 2.06 -9.10
C ASP A 144 -7.45 2.38 -7.83
N ILE A 145 -7.09 3.65 -7.66
CA ILE A 145 -6.36 4.12 -6.50
C ILE A 145 -7.16 5.20 -5.75
N PRO A 146 -7.05 5.31 -4.43
CA PRO A 146 -7.67 6.39 -3.68
C PRO A 146 -6.96 7.72 -3.99
N ALA A 147 -7.71 8.75 -4.34
CA ALA A 147 -7.15 10.09 -4.48
C ALA A 147 -6.73 10.64 -3.12
N LEU A 148 -5.51 11.12 -2.99
CA LEU A 148 -4.97 11.69 -1.76
C LEU A 148 -5.00 13.22 -1.77
N ASP A 149 -4.98 13.84 -2.96
CA ASP A 149 -5.13 15.28 -3.16
C ASP A 149 -6.23 15.62 -4.18
N ALA A 150 -6.58 16.88 -4.28
CA ALA A 150 -7.63 17.36 -5.18
C ALA A 150 -7.17 17.50 -6.65
N GLU A 151 -5.87 17.51 -6.90
CA GLU A 151 -5.32 17.65 -8.26
C GLU A 151 -5.45 16.35 -9.04
N GLY A 152 -5.35 15.20 -8.33
CA GLY A 152 -5.50 13.87 -8.89
C GLY A 152 -4.44 13.55 -9.96
N MET A 153 -3.20 14.06 -9.78
CA MET A 153 -2.10 13.77 -10.69
C MET A 153 -1.55 12.36 -10.44
N VAL A 154 -1.48 11.56 -11.48
CA VAL A 154 -0.90 10.22 -11.46
C VAL A 154 0.28 10.17 -12.42
N THR A 155 1.36 9.52 -12.00
CA THR A 155 2.52 9.22 -12.85
C THR A 155 2.74 7.73 -12.89
N VAL A 156 2.96 7.16 -14.06
CA VAL A 156 3.36 5.77 -14.25
C VAL A 156 4.74 5.73 -14.88
N ARG A 157 5.66 5.02 -14.22
CA ARG A 157 7.02 4.80 -14.72
C ARG A 157 7.16 3.38 -15.23
N LEU A 158 7.56 3.25 -16.50
CA LEU A 158 7.85 1.99 -17.17
C LEU A 158 9.29 1.51 -16.84
N GLN A 159 9.60 0.25 -17.16
CA GLN A 159 10.92 -0.33 -16.90
C GLN A 159 12.05 0.32 -17.69
N ASP A 160 11.77 0.83 -18.89
CA ASP A 160 12.72 1.55 -19.72
C ASP A 160 13.04 2.96 -19.20
N GLY A 161 12.36 3.39 -18.13
CA GLY A 161 12.51 4.70 -17.50
C GLY A 161 11.57 5.76 -18.06
N GLN A 162 10.75 5.46 -19.08
CA GLN A 162 9.73 6.38 -19.57
C GLN A 162 8.71 6.66 -18.44
N GLU A 163 8.35 7.93 -18.27
CA GLU A 163 7.31 8.37 -17.35
C GLU A 163 6.15 9.00 -18.12
N LEU A 164 4.94 8.53 -17.81
CA LEU A 164 3.70 9.09 -18.30
C LEU A 164 2.95 9.72 -17.15
N SER A 165 2.35 10.89 -17.40
CA SER A 165 1.54 11.59 -16.38
C SER A 165 0.17 11.90 -16.94
N GLY A 166 -0.84 11.72 -16.08
CA GLY A 166 -2.23 12.11 -16.33
C GLY A 166 -2.83 12.71 -15.07
N ALA A 167 -3.90 13.48 -15.19
CA ALA A 167 -4.55 14.07 -14.04
C ALA A 167 -6.06 14.13 -14.24
N SER A 168 -6.80 13.94 -13.14
CA SER A 168 -8.25 14.17 -13.10
C SER A 168 -8.60 14.77 -11.74
N PRO A 169 -9.17 16.00 -11.70
CA PRO A 169 -9.50 16.66 -10.44
C PRO A 169 -10.50 15.88 -9.59
N VAL A 170 -10.24 15.79 -8.28
CA VAL A 170 -11.07 15.04 -7.31
C VAL A 170 -11.47 15.94 -6.14
N PRO A 171 -12.45 16.85 -6.32
CA PRO A 171 -12.86 17.78 -5.27
C PRO A 171 -13.45 17.08 -4.03
N GLU A 172 -13.98 15.88 -4.16
CA GLU A 172 -14.54 15.09 -3.05
C GLU A 172 -13.52 14.74 -1.96
N VAL A 173 -12.22 14.78 -2.26
CA VAL A 173 -11.14 14.56 -1.27
C VAL A 173 -11.27 15.53 -0.09
N ALA A 174 -11.80 16.73 -0.30
CA ALA A 174 -12.02 17.71 0.78
C ALA A 174 -12.97 17.24 1.90
N SER A 175 -13.76 16.20 1.66
CA SER A 175 -14.73 15.65 2.63
C SER A 175 -14.25 14.40 3.37
N ILE A 176 -13.04 13.92 3.08
CA ILE A 176 -12.52 12.66 3.60
C ILE A 176 -11.07 12.81 4.06
N ASN A 177 -10.67 11.88 4.93
CA ASN A 177 -9.29 11.70 5.34
C ASN A 177 -8.83 10.29 4.97
N ARG A 178 -7.53 10.13 4.70
CA ARG A 178 -6.91 8.85 4.38
C ARG A 178 -5.58 8.70 5.10
N LEU A 179 -5.33 7.51 5.63
CA LEU A 179 -4.00 7.09 6.06
C LEU A 179 -3.52 5.99 5.13
N VAL A 180 -2.35 6.17 4.58
CA VAL A 180 -1.64 5.21 3.76
C VAL A 180 -0.41 4.75 4.51
N VAL A 181 -0.18 3.45 4.54
CA VAL A 181 1.09 2.85 4.98
C VAL A 181 1.67 2.12 3.78
N GLN A 182 2.88 2.48 3.39
CA GLN A 182 3.54 1.88 2.22
C GLN A 182 4.95 1.42 2.56
N GLY A 183 5.41 0.39 1.84
CA GLY A 183 6.75 -0.15 1.97
C GLY A 183 7.04 -1.20 0.90
N MET A 184 8.24 -1.76 0.94
CA MET A 184 8.56 -2.92 0.12
C MET A 184 7.77 -4.15 0.59
N ALA A 185 7.52 -5.10 -0.32
CA ALA A 185 6.80 -6.34 0.03
C ALA A 185 7.50 -7.16 1.12
N ASP A 186 8.83 -7.07 1.22
CA ASP A 186 9.63 -7.73 2.26
C ASP A 186 9.53 -7.00 3.62
N ASP A 187 9.18 -5.71 3.61
CA ASP A 187 8.95 -4.87 4.78
C ASP A 187 7.45 -4.57 4.93
N ARG A 188 6.64 -5.60 4.81
CA ARG A 188 5.19 -5.46 4.78
C ARG A 188 4.64 -4.99 6.11
N PHE A 189 3.99 -3.83 6.07
CA PHE A 189 3.19 -3.28 7.16
C PHE A 189 1.72 -3.62 6.94
N SER A 190 0.99 -3.77 8.03
CA SER A 190 -0.46 -3.97 8.05
C SER A 190 -1.13 -2.85 8.83
N LEU A 191 -2.16 -2.25 8.25
CA LEU A 191 -2.92 -1.20 8.90
C LEU A 191 -4.11 -1.83 9.64
N GLN A 192 -4.12 -1.76 10.97
CA GLN A 192 -5.24 -2.23 11.80
C GLN A 192 -6.23 -1.09 12.04
N SER A 193 -7.49 -1.37 11.75
CA SER A 193 -8.58 -0.40 11.86
C SER A 193 -9.93 -1.11 11.87
N ASP A 194 -10.93 -0.49 12.47
CA ASP A 194 -12.35 -0.84 12.34
C ASP A 194 -12.96 -0.34 11.00
N LEU A 195 -12.20 0.44 10.23
CA LEU A 195 -12.59 0.95 8.92
C LEU A 195 -12.29 -0.07 7.81
N PRO A 196 -13.01 0.01 6.67
CA PRO A 196 -12.63 -0.73 5.48
C PRO A 196 -11.22 -0.38 5.02
N ARG A 197 -10.41 -1.40 4.73
CA ARG A 197 -9.03 -1.25 4.23
C ARG A 197 -8.96 -1.61 2.76
N LEU A 198 -8.10 -0.91 2.04
CA LEU A 198 -7.78 -1.19 0.65
C LEU A 198 -6.28 -1.52 0.55
N THR A 199 -5.96 -2.67 -0.02
CA THR A 199 -4.58 -3.04 -0.35
C THR A 199 -4.30 -2.67 -1.79
N LEU A 200 -3.15 -2.04 -2.05
CA LEU A 200 -2.71 -1.57 -3.35
C LEU A 200 -1.35 -2.18 -3.70
N GLY A 201 -1.13 -2.36 -5.00
CA GLY A 201 0.11 -2.92 -5.53
C GLY A 201 0.13 -4.44 -5.59
N GLU A 202 1.10 -4.95 -6.30
CA GLU A 202 1.38 -6.37 -6.49
C GLU A 202 2.82 -6.68 -6.09
N ALA A 203 3.04 -7.85 -5.47
CA ALA A 203 4.38 -8.29 -5.07
C ALA A 203 5.14 -8.86 -6.28
N VAL A 204 5.40 -8.01 -7.28
CA VAL A 204 6.04 -8.37 -8.56
C VAL A 204 7.27 -7.52 -8.83
N GLY A 205 8.22 -8.07 -9.57
CA GLY A 205 9.46 -7.37 -9.94
C GLY A 205 10.52 -7.34 -8.82
N PRO A 206 11.63 -6.64 -9.06
CA PRO A 206 12.79 -6.66 -8.15
C PRO A 206 12.61 -5.80 -6.89
N VAL A 207 11.74 -4.80 -6.92
CA VAL A 207 11.47 -3.88 -5.81
C VAL A 207 9.95 -3.66 -5.74
N PRO A 208 9.20 -4.66 -5.25
CA PRO A 208 7.75 -4.55 -5.18
C PRO A 208 7.33 -3.61 -4.06
N LEU A 209 6.56 -2.58 -4.41
CA LEU A 209 6.00 -1.60 -3.49
C LEU A 209 4.52 -1.89 -3.26
N LEU A 210 4.13 -2.01 -2.01
CA LEU A 210 2.76 -2.27 -1.58
C LEU A 210 2.28 -1.16 -0.65
N ALA A 211 0.97 -0.94 -0.60
CA ALA A 211 0.38 0.00 0.35
C ALA A 211 -0.94 -0.54 0.89
N GLU A 212 -1.28 -0.15 2.12
CA GLU A 212 -2.61 -0.29 2.71
C GLU A 212 -3.19 1.09 3.03
N VAL A 213 -4.47 1.27 2.76
CA VAL A 213 -5.16 2.56 2.90
C VAL A 213 -6.42 2.39 3.75
N ALA A 214 -6.57 3.22 4.78
CA ALA A 214 -7.82 3.44 5.48
C ALA A 214 -8.43 4.78 5.07
N THR A 215 -9.76 4.85 4.98
CA THR A 215 -10.50 6.06 4.60
C THR A 215 -11.62 6.32 5.57
N TRP A 216 -11.78 7.58 6.03
CA TRP A 216 -12.86 8.00 6.90
C TRP A 216 -13.31 9.44 6.58
N PRO A 217 -14.57 9.81 6.91
CA PRO A 217 -15.05 11.19 6.72
C PRO A 217 -14.28 12.19 7.59
N THR A 218 -14.17 13.44 7.11
CA THR A 218 -13.66 14.55 7.93
C THR A 218 -14.48 14.70 9.21
N GLY A 219 -13.80 15.09 10.33
CA GLY A 219 -14.44 15.25 11.64
C GLY A 219 -14.60 13.96 12.44
N GLN A 220 -14.26 12.81 11.92
CA GLN A 220 -14.13 11.55 12.67
C GLN A 220 -12.67 11.32 13.11
N ALA A 221 -12.51 10.61 14.24
CA ALA A 221 -11.21 10.20 14.76
C ALA A 221 -11.22 8.67 14.92
N PRO A 222 -10.78 7.91 13.91
CA PRO A 222 -10.72 6.45 13.98
C PRO A 222 -9.61 5.98 14.92
N THR A 223 -9.75 4.77 15.44
CA THR A 223 -8.64 4.05 16.07
C THR A 223 -7.85 3.33 14.98
N LEU A 224 -6.56 3.65 14.90
CA LEU A 224 -5.65 3.09 13.90
C LEU A 224 -4.41 2.53 14.60
N ALA A 225 -3.88 1.42 14.09
CA ALA A 225 -2.55 0.95 14.44
C ALA A 225 -1.84 0.45 13.18
N ILE A 226 -0.51 0.59 13.15
CA ILE A 226 0.34 0.05 12.11
C ILE A 226 1.09 -1.12 12.74
N GLU A 227 1.01 -2.29 12.13
CA GLU A 227 1.63 -3.51 12.62
C GLU A 227 2.59 -4.08 11.60
N ALA A 228 3.65 -4.73 12.11
CA ALA A 228 4.53 -5.57 11.32
C ALA A 228 4.66 -6.93 11.98
N ALA A 229 4.52 -8.01 11.22
CA ALA A 229 4.64 -9.36 11.73
C ALA A 229 6.10 -9.69 12.06
N VAL A 230 6.34 -10.27 13.22
CA VAL A 230 7.62 -10.87 13.62
C VAL A 230 7.64 -12.30 13.11
N ASN A 231 8.55 -12.62 12.22
CA ASN A 231 8.74 -13.95 11.66
C ASN A 231 10.18 -14.09 11.13
N GLY A 232 10.56 -15.25 10.63
CA GLY A 232 11.93 -15.52 10.16
C GLY A 232 12.44 -14.60 9.04
N ALA A 233 11.56 -13.85 8.33
CA ALA A 233 11.96 -12.90 7.31
C ALA A 233 12.13 -11.47 7.86
N THR A 234 11.49 -11.15 8.99
CA THR A 234 11.44 -9.78 9.54
C THR A 234 12.20 -9.61 10.83
N CYS A 235 12.38 -10.68 11.64
CA CYS A 235 13.10 -10.59 12.92
C CYS A 235 14.56 -10.14 12.77
N GLY A 236 15.11 -9.50 13.78
CA GLY A 236 16.53 -9.10 13.87
C GLY A 236 16.96 -8.01 12.89
N ARG A 237 16.03 -7.31 12.24
CA ARG A 237 16.35 -6.21 11.30
C ARG A 237 15.42 -5.01 11.48
N GLU A 238 15.70 -3.92 10.82
CA GLU A 238 14.80 -2.78 10.71
C GLU A 238 13.92 -2.93 9.46
N LEU A 239 12.63 -2.69 9.61
CA LEU A 239 11.69 -2.55 8.49
C LEU A 239 11.50 -1.08 8.18
N LEU A 240 11.55 -0.74 6.90
CA LEU A 240 11.46 0.64 6.43
C LEU A 240 10.21 0.84 5.59
N GLY A 241 9.47 1.90 5.87
CA GLY A 241 8.27 2.28 5.15
C GLY A 241 8.03 3.78 5.22
N GLU A 242 6.87 4.19 4.75
CA GLU A 242 6.39 5.57 4.81
C GLU A 242 4.91 5.59 5.19
N VAL A 243 4.52 6.56 5.98
CA VAL A 243 3.12 6.86 6.30
C VAL A 243 2.73 8.17 5.64
N ILE A 244 1.62 8.15 4.90
CA ILE A 244 1.06 9.32 4.25
C ILE A 244 -0.32 9.59 4.86
N LEU A 245 -0.51 10.78 5.41
CA LEU A 245 -1.79 11.26 5.88
C LEU A 245 -2.32 12.31 4.90
N SER A 246 -3.51 12.07 4.35
CA SER A 246 -4.28 13.05 3.61
C SER A 246 -5.43 13.53 4.49
N GLU A 247 -5.40 14.77 4.96
CA GLU A 247 -6.49 15.42 5.68
C GLU A 247 -7.19 16.41 4.76
N ALA A 248 -8.39 16.09 4.30
CA ALA A 248 -9.14 16.90 3.33
C ALA A 248 -8.30 17.31 2.09
N GLY A 249 -7.42 16.41 1.64
CA GLY A 249 -6.53 16.63 0.50
C GLY A 249 -5.20 17.32 0.82
N GLN A 250 -4.94 17.65 2.08
CA GLN A 250 -3.62 18.14 2.52
C GLN A 250 -2.73 16.95 2.91
N ILE A 251 -1.54 16.88 2.33
CA ILE A 251 -0.64 15.74 2.46
C ILE A 251 0.44 16.01 3.51
N THR A 252 0.56 15.08 4.46
CA THR A 252 1.70 14.98 5.39
C THR A 252 2.35 13.60 5.21
N ARG A 253 3.69 13.53 5.18
CA ARG A 253 4.45 12.28 5.00
C ARG A 253 5.50 12.15 6.08
N ASN A 254 5.63 10.94 6.63
CA ASN A 254 6.64 10.61 7.63
C ASN A 254 7.26 9.25 7.31
N ASP A 255 8.56 9.14 7.51
CA ASP A 255 9.25 7.87 7.46
C ASP A 255 8.78 6.96 8.60
N LEU A 256 8.63 5.68 8.30
CA LEU A 256 8.25 4.63 9.25
C LEU A 256 9.42 3.66 9.40
N THR A 257 9.88 3.47 10.63
CA THR A 257 10.92 2.48 10.95
C THR A 257 10.47 1.62 12.11
N PHE A 258 10.48 0.30 11.92
CA PHE A 258 10.24 -0.67 12.99
C PHE A 258 11.54 -1.45 13.26
N ALA A 259 12.09 -1.31 14.45
CA ALA A 259 13.15 -2.19 14.94
C ALA A 259 12.52 -3.51 15.40
N MET A 260 12.74 -4.57 14.64
CA MET A 260 12.17 -5.88 14.92
C MET A 260 12.97 -6.60 16.01
N PRO A 261 12.30 -7.39 16.90
CA PRO A 261 12.97 -8.17 17.93
C PRO A 261 13.88 -9.25 17.32
N GLU A 262 14.78 -9.77 18.14
CA GLU A 262 15.65 -10.88 17.79
C GLU A 262 14.84 -12.12 17.38
N CYS A 263 15.46 -13.00 16.58
CA CYS A 263 14.83 -14.23 16.09
C CYS A 263 14.86 -15.32 17.18
N ASP A 264 13.99 -15.23 18.17
CA ASP A 264 13.87 -16.19 19.29
C ASP A 264 12.90 -17.34 19.00
N GLY A 265 12.26 -17.32 17.83
CA GLY A 265 11.34 -18.35 17.35
C GLY A 265 9.88 -18.14 17.77
N GLU A 266 9.55 -17.06 18.47
CA GLU A 266 8.17 -16.70 18.76
C GLU A 266 7.63 -15.75 17.67
N ASP A 267 6.53 -16.15 17.03
CA ASP A 267 5.78 -15.31 16.11
C ASP A 267 4.97 -14.28 16.90
N GLY A 268 4.90 -13.04 16.39
CA GLY A 268 4.18 -11.95 17.03
C GLY A 268 4.03 -10.76 16.13
N PHE A 269 3.76 -9.59 16.73
CA PHE A 269 3.64 -8.32 16.01
C PHE A 269 4.34 -7.21 16.78
N VAL A 270 4.99 -6.30 16.05
CA VAL A 270 5.37 -4.97 16.54
C VAL A 270 4.30 -4.01 16.06
N ALA A 271 3.78 -3.15 16.95
CA ALA A 271 2.69 -2.25 16.63
C ALA A 271 2.99 -0.80 17.04
N LEU A 272 2.67 0.15 16.16
CA LEU A 272 2.59 1.57 16.41
C LEU A 272 1.11 1.94 16.56
N ASN A 273 0.68 2.17 17.80
CA ASN A 273 -0.70 2.52 18.09
C ASN A 273 -0.93 4.02 17.90
N ASN A 274 -2.07 4.36 17.29
CA ASN A 274 -2.54 5.73 17.09
C ASN A 274 -1.49 6.67 16.45
N PRO A 275 -1.06 6.43 15.21
CA PRO A 275 0.02 7.19 14.55
C PRO A 275 -0.35 8.66 14.24
N LEU A 276 -1.65 9.01 14.24
CA LEU A 276 -2.14 10.33 13.80
C LEU A 276 -1.60 11.53 14.60
N PRO A 277 -1.47 11.52 15.95
CA PRO A 277 -0.91 12.63 16.70
C PRO A 277 0.55 12.92 16.33
N ASP A 278 1.35 11.89 16.14
CA ASP A 278 2.78 12.01 15.81
C ASP A 278 2.99 12.62 14.43
N MET A 279 2.14 12.28 13.47
CA MET A 279 2.16 12.85 12.13
C MET A 279 1.80 14.34 12.12
N LYS A 280 0.88 14.77 12.99
CA LYS A 280 0.49 16.19 13.09
C LYS A 280 1.57 17.05 13.72
N LEU A 281 2.38 16.51 14.62
CA LEU A 281 3.50 17.22 15.21
C LEU A 281 4.63 17.45 14.20
N ALA A 282 4.90 16.49 13.32
CA ALA A 282 5.91 16.61 12.28
C ALA A 282 5.54 17.65 11.19
N ALA A 283 4.25 17.88 10.95
CA ALA A 283 3.78 18.86 9.96
C ALA A 283 3.95 20.32 10.41
N THR A 284 4.31 20.59 11.68
CA THR A 284 4.46 21.94 12.26
C THR A 284 5.91 22.43 12.36
N GLU A 285 6.89 21.64 11.95
CA GLU A 285 8.31 22.02 11.83
C GLU A 285 8.65 22.47 10.39
#